data_0425a7aa87f7eb72163e9e3f495e5926
#
_entry.id   0425a7aa87f7eb72163e9e3f495e5926
#
_cell.length_a   1.000
_cell.length_b   1.000
_cell.length_c   1.000
_cell.angle_alpha   90.00
_cell.angle_beta   90.00
_cell.angle_gamma   90.00
#
_symmetry.space_group_name_H-M   'P 1'
#
loop_
_entity.id
_entity.type
_entity.pdbx_description
1 polymer ?
#
loop_
_entity_poly.entity_id
_entity_poly.type
_entity_poly.pdbx_seq_one_letter_code
_entity_poly.pdbx_strand_id
1 'polypeptide(L)'
;VPSINPVESMRLTSQYGYRSDPFQGRRKNHKGLDIAGPIGTPIYATADGVIGRAQWVSGYGKYVEVEHGNAIQTRYGHLSAMNVYSGQRVHKGDIIGFMGSTGRSTGSHLHYEVRIAGEPVNPTSFLEAATKTSNILIASKDADSKSVGGPAE
;
A
#
# COMPACT_ATOMS: atom_id res chain seq x y z
N VAL A 1 5.76 0.81 14.48
CA VAL A 1 5.30 -0.30 13.67
C VAL A 1 3.97 0.09 13.03
N PRO A 2 3.84 -0.08 11.71
CA PRO A 2 2.57 0.18 11.06
C PRO A 2 1.45 -0.63 11.71
N SER A 3 0.33 0.04 12.00
CA SER A 3 -0.72 -0.61 12.77
C SER A 3 -2.13 -0.23 12.34
N ILE A 4 -2.28 0.63 11.33
CA ILE A 4 -3.59 0.94 10.77
C ILE A 4 -3.54 0.74 9.27
N ASN A 5 -4.71 0.81 8.63
CA ASN A 5 -4.79 0.70 7.20
C ASN A 5 -4.41 2.02 6.54
N PRO A 6 -3.77 1.97 5.38
CA PRO A 6 -3.42 3.19 4.65
C PRO A 6 -4.63 3.88 4.02
N VAL A 7 -5.77 3.20 3.92
CA VAL A 7 -7.02 3.78 3.43
C VAL A 7 -8.14 3.33 4.35
N GLU A 8 -9.25 4.06 4.36
CA GLU A 8 -10.37 3.68 5.22
C GLU A 8 -11.05 2.40 4.78
N SER A 9 -11.21 2.25 3.48
CA SER A 9 -11.96 1.13 2.93
C SER A 9 -11.02 0.28 2.11
N MET A 10 -10.66 -0.88 2.61
CA MET A 10 -9.70 -1.76 1.96
C MET A 10 -10.38 -2.64 0.91
N ARG A 11 -9.89 -2.53 -0.31
CA ARG A 11 -10.30 -3.43 -1.37
C ARG A 11 -9.05 -3.85 -2.13
N LEU A 12 -8.55 -5.03 -1.81
CA LEU A 12 -7.31 -5.52 -2.39
C LEU A 12 -7.56 -6.02 -3.81
N THR A 13 -6.70 -5.60 -4.73
CA THR A 13 -6.75 -6.06 -6.11
C THR A 13 -5.54 -6.90 -6.45
N SER A 14 -4.49 -6.83 -5.64
CA SER A 14 -3.29 -7.62 -5.87
C SER A 14 -2.56 -7.79 -4.56
N GLN A 15 -2.21 -9.00 -4.23
CA GLN A 15 -1.60 -9.33 -2.96
C GLN A 15 -0.09 -9.36 -3.07
N TYR A 16 0.58 -9.31 -1.92
CA TYR A 16 2.02 -9.39 -1.82
C TYR A 16 2.50 -10.77 -2.26
N GLY A 17 3.66 -10.79 -2.87
CA GLY A 17 4.39 -12.01 -3.15
C GLY A 17 4.46 -12.36 -4.62
N TYR A 18 4.88 -13.58 -4.90
CA TYR A 18 5.01 -14.05 -6.28
C TYR A 18 3.67 -14.41 -6.87
N ARG A 19 3.51 -14.13 -8.14
CA ARG A 19 2.32 -14.51 -8.90
C ARG A 19 2.72 -14.71 -10.34
N SER A 20 1.91 -15.45 -11.08
CA SER A 20 2.17 -15.67 -12.49
C SER A 20 1.92 -14.41 -13.28
N ASP A 21 2.78 -14.18 -14.25
CA ASP A 21 2.60 -13.09 -15.19
C ASP A 21 1.75 -13.64 -16.33
N PRO A 22 0.52 -13.15 -16.51
CA PRO A 22 -0.36 -13.71 -17.52
C PRO A 22 0.15 -13.52 -18.96
N PHE A 23 1.03 -12.54 -19.16
CA PHE A 23 1.52 -12.27 -20.51
C PHE A 23 2.79 -13.01 -20.83
N GLN A 24 3.63 -13.25 -19.83
CA GLN A 24 4.92 -13.88 -20.04
C GLN A 24 4.98 -15.29 -19.49
N GLY A 25 3.97 -15.72 -18.76
CA GLY A 25 3.94 -17.06 -18.20
C GLY A 25 4.96 -17.27 -17.10
N ARG A 26 5.49 -16.21 -16.52
CA ARG A 26 6.51 -16.28 -15.49
C ARG A 26 5.96 -15.78 -14.18
N ARG A 27 6.59 -16.20 -13.09
CA ARG A 27 6.25 -15.67 -11.79
C ARG A 27 6.85 -14.29 -11.64
N LYS A 28 6.12 -13.42 -10.95
CA LYS A 28 6.51 -12.05 -10.73
C LYS A 28 6.38 -11.75 -9.24
N ASN A 29 7.41 -11.15 -8.68
CA ASN A 29 7.40 -10.79 -7.26
C ASN A 29 6.68 -9.47 -7.06
N HIS A 30 5.54 -9.51 -6.40
CA HIS A 30 4.78 -8.31 -6.06
C HIS A 30 5.18 -7.87 -4.65
N LYS A 31 5.80 -6.71 -4.55
CA LYS A 31 6.47 -6.26 -3.33
C LYS A 31 5.56 -5.61 -2.32
N GLY A 32 4.30 -5.49 -2.60
CA GLY A 32 3.36 -4.82 -1.71
C GLY A 32 1.94 -5.27 -1.95
N LEU A 33 1.00 -4.47 -1.46
CA LEU A 33 -0.43 -4.66 -1.69
C LEU A 33 -0.92 -3.59 -2.63
N ASP A 34 -1.89 -3.94 -3.47
CA ASP A 34 -2.59 -2.97 -4.29
C ASP A 34 -4.02 -2.87 -3.82
N ILE A 35 -4.45 -1.65 -3.56
CA ILE A 35 -5.75 -1.37 -2.96
C ILE A 35 -6.50 -0.45 -3.90
N ALA A 36 -7.60 -0.92 -4.49
CA ALA A 36 -8.36 -0.14 -5.44
C ALA A 36 -9.24 0.89 -4.74
N GLY A 37 -9.48 1.98 -5.41
CA GLY A 37 -10.38 3.01 -4.94
C GLY A 37 -10.45 4.17 -5.92
N PRO A 38 -11.35 5.12 -5.67
CA PRO A 38 -11.46 6.29 -6.55
C PRO A 38 -10.26 7.20 -6.45
N ILE A 39 -9.95 7.89 -7.53
CA ILE A 39 -8.95 8.95 -7.52
C ILE A 39 -9.34 9.96 -6.44
N GLY A 40 -8.36 10.36 -5.64
CA GLY A 40 -8.61 11.33 -4.57
C GLY A 40 -8.91 10.73 -3.22
N THR A 41 -9.03 9.41 -3.11
CA THR A 41 -9.22 8.76 -1.82
C THR A 41 -8.05 9.10 -0.89
N PRO A 42 -8.31 9.57 0.33
CA PRO A 42 -7.23 9.91 1.25
C PRO A 42 -6.37 8.71 1.61
N ILE A 43 -5.07 8.96 1.70
CA ILE A 43 -4.08 7.96 2.09
C ILE A 43 -3.49 8.40 3.42
N TYR A 44 -3.40 7.49 4.38
CA TYR A 44 -3.00 7.78 5.75
C TYR A 44 -1.65 7.16 6.08
N ALA A 45 -0.84 7.89 6.83
CA ALA A 45 0.37 7.32 7.41
C ALA A 45 -0.03 6.20 8.37
N THR A 46 0.58 5.03 8.24
CA THR A 46 0.16 3.86 9.01
C THR A 46 0.88 3.74 10.35
N ALA A 47 1.82 4.62 10.61
CA ALA A 47 2.51 4.75 11.90
C ALA A 47 3.16 6.12 11.95
N ASP A 48 3.54 6.55 13.16
CA ASP A 48 4.32 7.78 13.33
C ASP A 48 5.64 7.68 12.59
N GLY A 49 6.14 8.79 12.09
CA GLY A 49 7.43 8.79 11.42
C GLY A 49 7.80 10.13 10.84
N VAL A 50 8.79 10.09 9.96
CA VAL A 50 9.29 11.26 9.25
C VAL A 50 9.27 10.94 7.77
N ILE A 51 8.79 11.88 6.98
CA ILE A 51 8.74 11.70 5.53
C ILE A 51 10.16 11.63 4.99
N GLY A 52 10.51 10.52 4.34
CA GLY A 52 11.81 10.39 3.70
C GLY A 52 11.82 11.02 2.33
N ARG A 53 10.84 10.69 1.50
CA ARG A 53 10.66 11.29 0.17
C ARG A 53 9.19 11.55 -0.08
N ALA A 54 8.91 12.61 -0.84
CA ALA A 54 7.58 12.91 -1.33
C ALA A 54 7.78 13.52 -2.71
N GLN A 55 7.85 12.67 -3.74
CA GLN A 55 8.25 13.09 -5.07
C GLN A 55 7.88 12.04 -6.10
N TRP A 56 8.09 12.34 -7.36
CA TRP A 56 7.95 11.34 -8.43
C TRP A 56 9.10 10.34 -8.32
N VAL A 57 8.77 9.07 -8.38
CA VAL A 57 9.77 7.99 -8.41
C VAL A 57 9.38 7.05 -9.55
N SER A 58 10.37 6.68 -10.37
CA SER A 58 10.13 5.83 -11.52
C SER A 58 9.40 4.55 -11.12
N GLY A 59 8.36 4.23 -11.85
CA GLY A 59 7.52 3.06 -11.57
C GLY A 59 6.42 3.35 -10.58
N TYR A 60 6.72 4.05 -9.48
CA TYR A 60 5.73 4.38 -8.45
C TYR A 60 4.86 5.58 -8.81
N GLY A 61 5.35 6.47 -9.67
CA GLY A 61 4.66 7.73 -9.92
C GLY A 61 4.84 8.69 -8.75
N LYS A 62 3.81 9.45 -8.42
CA LYS A 62 3.86 10.31 -7.22
C LYS A 62 3.88 9.40 -6.00
N TYR A 63 4.85 9.62 -5.13
CA TYR A 63 5.31 8.62 -4.19
C TYR A 63 5.66 9.28 -2.85
N VAL A 64 5.25 8.65 -1.78
CA VAL A 64 5.64 9.05 -0.42
C VAL A 64 6.25 7.86 0.29
N GLU A 65 7.35 8.08 0.99
CA GLU A 65 7.88 7.08 1.90
C GLU A 65 8.01 7.68 3.29
N VAL A 66 7.66 6.88 4.29
CA VAL A 66 7.70 7.30 5.69
C VAL A 66 8.70 6.41 6.41
N GLU A 67 9.64 7.06 7.12
CA GLU A 67 10.62 6.37 7.94
C GLU A 67 10.10 6.31 9.36
N HIS A 68 9.96 5.11 9.89
CA HIS A 68 9.34 4.92 11.20
C HIS A 68 10.35 4.64 12.31
N GLY A 69 11.64 4.57 11.98
CA GLY A 69 12.64 4.13 12.92
C GLY A 69 12.77 2.61 12.93
N ASN A 70 13.83 2.11 13.56
CA ASN A 70 14.12 0.67 13.65
C ASN A 70 14.16 -0.01 12.28
N ALA A 71 14.64 0.74 11.27
CA ALA A 71 14.75 0.28 9.89
C ALA A 71 13.42 -0.08 9.24
N ILE A 72 12.30 0.41 9.77
CA ILE A 72 10.96 0.17 9.20
C ILE A 72 10.57 1.38 8.35
N GLN A 73 10.12 1.11 7.14
CA GLN A 73 9.71 2.13 6.20
C GLN A 73 8.40 1.68 5.55
N THR A 74 7.48 2.62 5.30
CA THR A 74 6.30 2.34 4.48
C THR A 74 6.35 3.19 3.23
N ARG A 75 5.82 2.64 2.14
CA ARG A 75 5.85 3.28 0.82
C ARG A 75 4.47 3.32 0.23
N TYR A 76 4.14 4.45 -0.40
CA TYR A 76 2.81 4.74 -0.93
C TYR A 76 2.97 5.25 -2.35
N GLY A 77 2.50 4.48 -3.33
CA GLY A 77 2.72 4.80 -4.74
C GLY A 77 1.45 5.08 -5.52
N HIS A 78 1.64 5.59 -6.72
CA HIS A 78 0.59 5.92 -7.69
C HIS A 78 -0.36 7.01 -7.20
N LEU A 79 0.13 7.91 -6.35
CA LEU A 79 -0.69 8.98 -5.78
C LEU A 79 -1.06 10.00 -6.85
N SER A 80 -2.22 10.64 -6.68
CA SER A 80 -2.61 11.76 -7.53
C SER A 80 -2.01 13.06 -7.00
N ALA A 81 -1.80 13.13 -5.68
CA ALA A 81 -1.24 14.31 -5.04
C ALA A 81 -0.61 13.91 -3.72
N MET A 82 0.36 14.71 -3.29
CA MET A 82 1.02 14.55 -1.99
C MET A 82 0.80 15.85 -1.22
N ASN A 83 0.50 15.74 0.07
CA ASN A 83 0.33 16.93 0.90
C ASN A 83 1.34 16.97 2.03
N VAL A 84 2.48 16.32 1.84
CA VAL A 84 3.58 16.31 2.78
C VAL A 84 4.88 16.56 2.02
N TYR A 85 5.96 16.82 2.75
CA TYR A 85 7.27 17.09 2.17
C TYR A 85 8.35 16.34 2.94
N SER A 86 9.47 16.10 2.28
CA SER A 86 10.61 15.41 2.89
C SER A 86 11.05 16.11 4.17
N GLY A 87 11.25 15.34 5.22
CA GLY A 87 11.65 15.85 6.52
C GLY A 87 10.49 16.16 7.45
N GLN A 88 9.27 16.17 6.95
CA GLN A 88 8.10 16.47 7.76
C GLN A 88 7.80 15.32 8.73
N ARG A 89 7.52 15.64 9.99
CA ARG A 89 7.07 14.65 10.95
C ARG A 89 5.58 14.42 10.77
N VAL A 90 5.18 13.17 10.75
CA VAL A 90 3.77 12.79 10.66
C VAL A 90 3.41 11.83 11.77
N HIS A 91 2.14 11.81 12.13
CA HIS A 91 1.60 10.88 13.11
C HIS A 91 0.74 9.85 12.39
N LYS A 92 0.61 8.69 13.01
CA LYS A 92 -0.29 7.65 12.53
C LYS A 92 -1.68 8.26 12.30
N GLY A 93 -2.24 8.02 11.13
CA GLY A 93 -3.55 8.55 10.77
C GLY A 93 -3.54 9.90 10.06
N ASP A 94 -2.38 10.55 9.96
CA ASP A 94 -2.31 11.79 9.19
C ASP A 94 -2.48 11.49 7.70
N ILE A 95 -3.18 12.36 7.00
CA ILE A 95 -3.30 12.23 5.54
C ILE A 95 -1.98 12.67 4.92
N ILE A 96 -1.40 11.81 4.10
CA ILE A 96 -0.12 12.07 3.47
C ILE A 96 -0.24 12.24 1.96
N GLY A 97 -1.38 11.89 1.39
CA GLY A 97 -1.60 12.04 -0.03
C GLY A 97 -2.96 11.52 -0.42
N PHE A 98 -3.17 11.42 -1.72
CA PHE A 98 -4.46 11.02 -2.27
C PHE A 98 -4.24 10.01 -3.38
N MET A 99 -5.12 9.02 -3.45
CA MET A 99 -5.00 7.93 -4.40
C MET A 99 -5.10 8.42 -5.84
N GLY A 100 -4.35 7.78 -6.72
CA GLY A 100 -4.37 8.10 -8.13
C GLY A 100 -3.96 6.92 -8.98
N SER A 101 -3.43 7.24 -10.15
CA SER A 101 -3.01 6.23 -11.12
C SER A 101 -1.74 6.69 -11.82
N THR A 102 -0.87 7.41 -11.11
CA THR A 102 0.36 7.95 -11.69
C THR A 102 1.43 6.87 -11.75
N GLY A 103 2.41 7.06 -12.61
CA GLY A 103 3.47 6.09 -12.79
C GLY A 103 2.99 4.89 -13.59
N ARG A 104 3.57 3.73 -13.30
CA ARG A 104 3.21 2.51 -14.00
C ARG A 104 1.97 1.91 -13.34
N SER A 105 0.82 2.36 -13.79
CA SER A 105 -0.45 1.95 -13.21
C SER A 105 -1.52 1.86 -14.30
N THR A 106 -2.37 0.85 -14.23
CA THR A 106 -3.44 0.65 -15.20
C THR A 106 -4.80 1.08 -14.68
N GLY A 107 -4.88 1.55 -13.45
CA GLY A 107 -6.12 2.04 -12.87
C GLY A 107 -5.87 2.64 -11.51
N SER A 108 -6.89 3.33 -10.98
CA SER A 108 -6.74 4.02 -9.71
C SER A 108 -6.60 3.03 -8.56
N HIS A 109 -5.46 3.06 -7.91
CA HIS A 109 -5.19 2.20 -6.75
C HIS A 109 -4.01 2.75 -5.97
N LEU A 110 -3.88 2.31 -4.73
CA LEU A 110 -2.71 2.56 -3.92
C LEU A 110 -1.82 1.33 -3.96
N HIS A 111 -0.54 1.54 -4.23
CA HIS A 111 0.46 0.50 -4.02
C HIS A 111 1.14 0.78 -2.69
N TYR A 112 1.01 -0.14 -1.76
CA TYR A 112 1.47 0.02 -0.38
C TYR A 112 2.50 -1.04 -0.03
N GLU A 113 3.68 -0.61 0.46
CA GLU A 113 4.74 -1.52 0.87
C GLU A 113 5.15 -1.26 2.30
N VAL A 114 5.52 -2.32 2.99
CA VAL A 114 6.26 -2.24 4.25
C VAL A 114 7.64 -2.82 3.99
N ARG A 115 8.65 -2.08 4.38
CA ARG A 115 10.06 -2.49 4.24
C ARG A 115 10.71 -2.56 5.61
N ILE A 116 11.50 -3.61 5.82
CA ILE A 116 12.31 -3.74 7.03
C ILE A 116 13.74 -3.95 6.55
N ALA A 117 14.65 -3.06 6.98
CA ALA A 117 16.04 -3.08 6.55
C ALA A 117 16.15 -3.10 5.01
N GLY A 118 15.27 -2.37 4.33
CA GLY A 118 15.26 -2.26 2.88
C GLY A 118 14.55 -3.38 2.15
N GLU A 119 14.18 -4.45 2.84
CA GLU A 119 13.56 -5.60 2.20
C GLU A 119 12.04 -5.54 2.31
N PRO A 120 11.32 -5.81 1.22
CA PRO A 120 9.86 -5.82 1.30
C PRO A 120 9.40 -7.00 2.13
N VAL A 121 8.39 -6.75 2.96
CA VAL A 121 7.76 -7.80 3.77
C VAL A 121 6.26 -7.77 3.51
N ASN A 122 5.57 -8.85 3.87
CA ASN A 122 4.13 -8.93 3.65
C ASN A 122 3.41 -7.90 4.53
N PRO A 123 2.77 -6.88 3.95
CA PRO A 123 2.13 -5.84 4.76
C PRO A 123 0.91 -6.32 5.53
N THR A 124 0.35 -7.45 5.17
CA THR A 124 -0.89 -7.94 5.78
C THR A 124 -0.79 -8.07 7.29
N SER A 125 0.38 -8.48 7.80
CA SER A 125 0.54 -8.62 9.24
C SER A 125 0.55 -7.30 10.00
N PHE A 126 0.64 -6.18 9.29
CA PHE A 126 0.66 -4.86 9.93
C PHE A 126 -0.65 -4.10 9.74
N LEU A 127 -1.66 -4.73 9.15
CA LEU A 127 -2.95 -4.08 9.02
C LEU A 127 -3.63 -3.98 10.36
N GLU A 128 -4.56 -3.04 10.46
CA GLU A 128 -5.33 -2.84 11.67
C GLU A 128 -6.03 -4.13 12.07
N ALA A 129 -6.10 -4.41 13.37
CA ALA A 129 -6.66 -5.65 13.87
C ALA A 129 -8.10 -5.88 13.39
N ALA A 130 -8.93 -4.83 13.42
CA ALA A 130 -10.32 -4.96 12.97
C ALA A 130 -10.38 -5.33 11.49
N THR A 131 -9.53 -4.71 10.69
CA THR A 131 -9.49 -5.00 9.27
C THR A 131 -8.92 -6.38 9.00
N LYS A 132 -7.91 -6.78 9.75
CA LYS A 132 -7.36 -8.13 9.61
C LYS A 132 -8.43 -9.17 9.93
N THR A 133 -9.21 -8.93 10.97
CA THR A 133 -10.31 -9.82 11.32
C THR A 133 -11.33 -9.87 10.19
N SER A 134 -11.70 -8.72 9.65
CA SER A 134 -12.63 -8.66 8.54
C SER A 134 -12.08 -9.39 7.33
N ASN A 135 -10.83 -9.18 7.02
CA ASN A 135 -10.20 -9.85 5.89
C ASN A 135 -10.13 -11.36 6.10
N ILE A 136 -9.87 -11.79 7.30
CA ILE A 136 -9.88 -13.20 7.61
C ILE A 136 -11.27 -13.79 7.41
N LEU A 137 -12.30 -13.09 7.90
CA LEU A 137 -13.66 -13.53 7.71
C LEU A 137 -14.04 -13.59 6.24
N ILE A 138 -13.67 -12.57 5.49
CA ILE A 138 -13.92 -12.55 4.07
C ILE A 138 -13.19 -13.69 3.39
N ALA A 139 -11.94 -13.91 3.74
CA ALA A 139 -11.16 -14.97 3.15
C ALA A 139 -11.74 -16.34 3.50
N SER A 140 -12.28 -16.51 4.69
CA SER A 140 -12.86 -17.78 5.04
C SER A 140 -14.23 -17.98 4.39
N LYS A 141 -14.95 -16.89 4.14
CA LYS A 141 -16.22 -16.98 3.44
C LYS A 141 -16.05 -17.15 1.98
N ASP A 142 -15.26 -16.32 1.48
CA ASP A 142 -15.00 -16.31 0.11
C ASP A 142 -13.75 -16.86 -0.12
N ALA A 143 -13.33 -17.23 0.83
CA ALA A 143 -12.06 -17.52 0.68
C ALA A 143 -12.13 -18.36 -0.01
N ASP A 144 -12.77 -17.73 0.85
CA ASP A 144 -13.01 -17.48 0.62
C ASP A 144 -12.95 -16.67 -0.14
N SER A 145 -13.09 -16.19 -0.50
CA SER A 145 -13.07 -15.27 -1.18
C SER A 145 -12.32 -14.63 -1.33
N LYS A 146 -12.05 -14.70 -0.98
CA LYS A 146 -11.52 -14.04 -0.91
C LYS A 146 -11.49 -13.12 -1.16
N SER A 147 -11.72 -13.02 -1.13
CA SER A 147 -11.78 -12.04 -1.37
C SER A 147 -11.08 -11.27 -1.58
N VAL A 148 -10.64 -11.30 -1.33
CA VAL A 148 -9.82 -10.50 -1.42
C VAL A 148 -9.20 -10.57 -2.63
N GLY A 149 -8.97 -10.76 -3.33
CA GLY A 149 -8.42 -10.78 -4.40
C GLY A 149 -8.99 -10.28 -5.50
N GLY A 150 -9.18 -9.30 -5.67
CA GLY A 150 -9.69 -8.73 -6.87
C GLY A 150 -8.80 -9.01 -8.03
N PRO A 151 -9.11 -8.49 -9.19
CA PRO A 151 -8.29 -8.71 -10.37
C PRO A 151 -6.89 -8.24 -10.15
N ALA A 152 -5.96 -8.90 -10.75
CA ALA A 152 -4.59 -8.47 -10.72
C ALA A 152 -4.49 -7.15 -11.42
N GLU A 153 -3.60 -6.31 -11.01
CA GLU A 153 -3.43 -5.05 -11.71
C GLU A 153 -2.36 -5.11 -12.74
#